data_5f3583b2cc2297caff1b61a17b73a3cc
#
_entry.id   5f3583b2cc2297caff1b61a17b73a3cc
#
_cell.length_a   1.000
_cell.length_b   1.000
_cell.length_c   1.000
_cell.angle_alpha   90.00
_cell.angle_beta   90.00
_cell.angle_gamma   90.00
#
_symmetry.space_group_name_H-M   'P 1'
#
loop_
_entity.id
_entity.type
_entity.pdbx_description
1 polymer ?
#
loop_
_entity_poly.entity_id
_entity_poly.type
_entity_poly.pdbx_seq_one_letter_code
_entity_poly.pdbx_strand_id
1 'polypeptide(L)'
;MVSNGSELVALYHTEQTPVQLWSGSSEWEQMAGRVEREQKAYSCAKICFIDADPRVLSMPIGARQAQVLGLRPFKLAEDPLAHDQVILVDPSLDGDAYGAFDIRLSANYSNYLEVSLPALERLSQSLVPSPGHLVFNPMGELVGIMVNDSHCLVIDSITESGDIPFGYQTARSM
;
A
#
# COMPACT_ATOMS: atom_id res chain seq x y z
N MET A 1 6.91 -3.44 -1.30
CA MET A 1 6.50 -4.23 -2.48
C MET A 1 6.20 -5.65 -2.06
N VAL A 2 5.25 -6.27 -2.71
CA VAL A 2 4.82 -7.65 -2.47
C VAL A 2 4.74 -8.42 -3.78
N SER A 3 4.60 -9.74 -3.73
CA SER A 3 4.37 -10.58 -4.91
C SER A 3 2.88 -10.93 -5.01
N ASN A 4 2.30 -10.80 -6.19
CA ASN A 4 0.96 -11.33 -6.49
C ASN A 4 1.01 -12.77 -7.03
N GLY A 5 2.15 -13.44 -6.93
CA GLY A 5 2.40 -14.80 -7.43
C GLY A 5 3.05 -14.84 -8.81
N SER A 6 2.89 -13.82 -9.65
CA SER A 6 3.47 -13.75 -11.01
C SER A 6 4.47 -12.61 -11.18
N GLU A 7 4.27 -11.51 -10.50
CA GLU A 7 5.11 -10.31 -10.59
C GLU A 7 5.21 -9.58 -9.24
N LEU A 8 6.11 -8.63 -9.15
CA LEU A 8 6.17 -7.71 -8.01
C LEU A 8 5.20 -6.57 -8.21
N VAL A 9 4.55 -6.15 -7.13
CA VAL A 9 3.68 -4.97 -7.14
C VAL A 9 4.06 -4.02 -6.00
N ALA A 10 4.03 -2.73 -6.28
CA ALA A 10 4.06 -1.70 -5.24
C ALA A 10 2.62 -1.38 -4.84
N LEU A 11 2.39 -1.24 -3.53
CA LEU A 11 1.08 -0.89 -2.97
C LEU A 11 1.07 0.59 -2.61
N TYR A 12 -0.05 1.24 -2.87
CA TYR A 12 -0.31 2.64 -2.58
C TYR A 12 -1.74 2.82 -2.07
N HIS A 13 -1.96 3.86 -1.28
CA HIS A 13 -3.29 4.39 -1.05
C HIS A 13 -3.61 5.48 -2.09
N THR A 14 -4.88 5.64 -2.47
CA THR A 14 -5.29 6.65 -3.46
C THR A 14 -4.85 8.06 -3.09
N GLU A 15 -4.80 8.41 -1.81
CA GLU A 15 -4.32 9.72 -1.34
C GLU A 15 -2.83 9.97 -1.62
N GLN A 16 -2.04 8.92 -1.86
CA GLN A 16 -0.62 9.02 -2.24
C GLN A 16 -0.42 9.15 -3.76
N THR A 17 -1.50 9.19 -4.53
CA THR A 17 -1.49 9.20 -5.99
C THR A 17 -2.43 10.29 -6.53
N PRO A 18 -2.31 10.68 -7.79
CA PRO A 18 -3.29 11.57 -8.42
C PRO A 18 -4.65 10.90 -8.70
N VAL A 19 -4.81 9.60 -8.41
CA VAL A 19 -6.07 8.88 -8.63
C VAL A 19 -7.09 9.28 -7.57
N GLN A 20 -8.22 9.82 -8.00
CA GLN A 20 -9.32 10.20 -7.11
C GLN A 20 -10.55 9.37 -7.43
N LEU A 21 -11.07 8.67 -6.43
CA LEU A 21 -12.22 7.75 -6.58
C LEU A 21 -13.56 8.47 -6.78
N TRP A 22 -13.68 9.72 -6.31
CA TRP A 22 -14.99 10.39 -6.15
C TRP A 22 -15.12 11.70 -6.94
N SER A 23 -14.10 12.16 -7.63
CA SER A 23 -14.23 13.33 -8.49
C SER A 23 -14.76 12.90 -9.85
N GLY A 24 -15.99 13.31 -10.18
CA GLY A 24 -16.60 13.09 -11.49
C GLY A 24 -15.89 13.75 -12.68
N SER A 25 -14.74 14.34 -12.44
CA SER A 25 -13.85 14.94 -13.44
C SER A 25 -12.42 14.85 -12.96
N SER A 26 -11.74 13.76 -13.22
CA SER A 26 -10.28 13.77 -13.19
C SER A 26 -9.82 14.56 -14.41
N GLU A 27 -9.37 15.79 -14.21
CA GLU A 27 -8.84 16.65 -15.28
C GLU A 27 -7.40 16.30 -15.70
N TRP A 28 -6.94 15.08 -15.43
CA TRP A 28 -5.62 14.69 -15.90
C TRP A 28 -5.68 14.12 -17.33
N GLU A 29 -4.93 14.75 -18.20
CA GLU A 29 -4.84 14.34 -19.61
C GLU A 29 -3.95 13.11 -19.79
N GLN A 30 -2.98 12.93 -18.91
CA GLN A 30 -2.03 11.84 -18.96
C GLN A 30 -1.49 11.49 -17.57
N MET A 31 -1.35 10.21 -17.26
CA MET A 31 -0.70 9.71 -16.07
C MET A 31 0.50 8.85 -16.46
N ALA A 32 1.57 8.91 -15.66
CA ALA A 32 2.75 8.08 -15.82
C ALA A 32 3.16 7.54 -14.45
N GLY A 33 3.63 6.30 -14.44
CA GLY A 33 4.23 5.67 -13.28
C GLY A 33 5.66 5.23 -13.58
N ARG A 34 6.54 5.37 -12.61
CA ARG A 34 7.90 4.86 -12.71
C ARG A 34 8.38 4.27 -11.38
N VAL A 35 9.22 3.27 -11.47
CA VAL A 35 10.01 2.76 -10.35
C VAL A 35 11.45 3.17 -10.54
N GLU A 36 12.05 3.68 -9.46
CA GLU A 36 13.45 4.15 -9.52
C GLU A 36 14.23 3.71 -8.27
N ARG A 37 15.50 3.43 -8.48
CA ARG A 37 16.47 3.15 -7.43
C ARG A 37 17.89 3.39 -7.93
N GLU A 38 18.74 4.09 -7.16
CA GLU A 38 20.16 4.28 -7.46
C GLU A 38 20.42 4.77 -8.90
N GLN A 39 19.73 5.84 -9.32
CA GLN A 39 19.82 6.45 -10.65
C GLN A 39 19.29 5.59 -11.82
N LYS A 40 18.70 4.44 -11.55
CA LYS A 40 17.99 3.64 -12.56
C LYS A 40 16.49 3.86 -12.40
N ALA A 41 15.82 4.13 -13.51
CA ALA A 41 14.38 4.33 -13.54
C ALA A 41 13.74 3.54 -14.68
N TYR A 42 12.58 2.96 -14.43
CA TYR A 42 11.79 2.23 -15.41
C TYR A 42 10.34 2.67 -15.35
N SER A 43 9.73 2.86 -16.50
CA SER A 43 8.31 3.16 -16.60
C SER A 43 7.49 1.92 -16.26
N CYS A 44 6.41 2.13 -15.50
CA CYS A 44 5.39 1.13 -15.26
C CYS A 44 4.28 1.27 -16.30
N ALA A 45 3.57 0.18 -16.58
CA ALA A 45 2.58 0.14 -17.64
C ALA A 45 1.19 0.63 -17.19
N LYS A 46 0.85 0.41 -15.94
CA LYS A 46 -0.49 0.65 -15.39
C LYS A 46 -0.49 0.76 -13.89
N ILE A 47 -1.60 1.23 -13.35
CA ILE A 47 -1.98 1.11 -11.93
C ILE A 47 -3.30 0.34 -11.85
N CYS A 48 -3.46 -0.52 -10.88
CA CYS A 48 -4.62 -1.39 -10.72
C CYS A 48 -5.30 -1.12 -9.38
N PHE A 49 -6.62 -1.26 -9.32
CA PHE A 49 -7.39 -1.23 -8.09
C PHE A 49 -7.41 -2.61 -7.44
N ILE A 50 -7.22 -2.67 -6.12
CA ILE A 50 -7.36 -3.90 -5.36
C ILE A 50 -8.85 -4.18 -5.13
N ASP A 51 -9.27 -5.42 -5.41
CA ASP A 51 -10.68 -5.83 -5.28
C ASP A 51 -11.21 -5.71 -3.85
N ALA A 52 -10.39 -6.02 -2.87
CA ALA A 52 -10.75 -5.96 -1.45
C ALA A 52 -11.07 -4.54 -0.96
N ASP A 53 -10.39 -3.52 -1.51
CA ASP A 53 -10.66 -2.10 -1.22
C ASP A 53 -10.12 -1.22 -2.35
N PRO A 54 -10.97 -0.52 -3.11
CA PRO A 54 -10.55 0.31 -4.24
C PRO A 54 -9.73 1.55 -3.84
N ARG A 55 -9.64 1.88 -2.55
CA ARG A 55 -8.72 2.91 -2.05
C ARG A 55 -7.27 2.45 -2.08
N VAL A 56 -7.03 1.15 -2.17
CA VAL A 56 -5.70 0.57 -2.28
C VAL A 56 -5.42 0.24 -3.73
N LEU A 57 -4.27 0.68 -4.19
CA LEU A 57 -3.81 0.52 -5.57
C LEU A 57 -2.57 -0.38 -5.59
N SER A 58 -2.42 -1.14 -6.66
CA SER A 58 -1.20 -1.87 -6.99
C SER A 58 -0.60 -1.33 -8.28
N MET A 59 0.72 -1.23 -8.32
CA MET A 59 1.47 -0.87 -9.53
C MET A 59 2.42 -2.03 -9.87
N PRO A 60 2.12 -2.80 -10.93
CA PRO A 60 2.95 -3.93 -11.35
C PRO A 60 4.34 -3.48 -11.83
N ILE A 61 5.36 -4.22 -11.41
CA ILE A 61 6.75 -4.00 -11.76
C ILE A 61 7.26 -5.25 -12.47
N GLY A 62 7.69 -5.10 -13.71
CA GLY A 62 8.17 -6.23 -14.51
C GLY A 62 9.35 -6.95 -13.85
N ALA A 63 9.38 -8.28 -13.95
CA ALA A 63 10.38 -9.12 -13.30
C ALA A 63 11.83 -8.71 -13.64
N ARG A 64 12.11 -8.35 -14.90
CA ARG A 64 13.42 -7.87 -15.33
C ARG A 64 13.79 -6.54 -14.67
N GLN A 65 12.83 -5.62 -14.57
CA GLN A 65 13.02 -4.31 -13.93
C GLN A 65 13.30 -4.49 -12.43
N ALA A 66 12.51 -5.33 -11.77
CA ALA A 66 12.69 -5.67 -10.37
C ALA A 66 14.09 -6.26 -10.11
N GLN A 67 14.54 -7.19 -10.96
CA GLN A 67 15.86 -7.80 -10.85
C GLN A 67 16.99 -6.77 -11.02
N VAL A 68 16.92 -5.92 -12.04
CA VAL A 68 17.95 -4.89 -12.31
C VAL A 68 18.02 -3.84 -11.20
N LEU A 69 16.88 -3.54 -10.58
CA LEU A 69 16.80 -2.63 -9.44
C LEU A 69 17.12 -3.32 -8.10
N GLY A 70 17.34 -4.63 -8.09
CA GLY A 70 17.58 -5.38 -6.86
C GLY A 70 16.42 -5.34 -5.87
N LEU A 71 15.18 -5.25 -6.39
CA LEU A 71 13.97 -5.21 -5.57
C LEU A 71 13.62 -6.61 -5.07
N ARG A 72 13.16 -6.68 -3.83
CA ARG A 72 12.68 -7.92 -3.22
C ARG A 72 11.30 -7.71 -2.63
N PRO A 73 10.39 -8.68 -2.76
CA PRO A 73 9.09 -8.60 -2.11
C PRO A 73 9.23 -8.78 -0.61
N PHE A 74 8.38 -8.10 0.16
CA PHE A 74 8.09 -8.50 1.53
C PHE A 74 7.29 -9.82 1.51
N LYS A 75 7.57 -10.67 2.47
CA LYS A 75 6.73 -11.83 2.74
C LYS A 75 5.40 -11.34 3.31
N LEU A 76 4.29 -11.88 2.87
CA LEU A 76 2.98 -11.65 3.48
C LEU A 76 2.85 -12.45 4.76
N ALA A 77 2.23 -11.86 5.79
CA ALA A 77 1.94 -12.54 7.04
C ALA A 77 0.88 -13.63 6.79
N GLU A 78 1.19 -14.87 7.18
CA GLU A 78 0.26 -16.00 7.06
C GLU A 78 -0.90 -15.89 8.07
N ASP A 79 -0.61 -15.36 9.26
CA ASP A 79 -1.60 -15.04 10.29
C ASP A 79 -1.43 -13.59 10.73
N PRO A 80 -2.28 -12.68 10.25
CA PRO A 80 -2.23 -11.25 10.60
C PRO A 80 -2.42 -10.95 12.08
N LEU A 81 -3.04 -11.88 12.83
CA LEU A 81 -3.33 -11.75 14.26
C LEU A 81 -2.41 -12.58 15.14
N ALA A 82 -1.35 -13.20 14.60
CA ALA A 82 -0.38 -13.96 15.38
C ALA A 82 0.33 -13.12 16.47
N HIS A 83 0.26 -11.81 16.38
CA HIS A 83 0.87 -10.85 17.31
C HIS A 83 -0.15 -9.79 17.71
N ASP A 84 -0.11 -9.37 18.96
CA ASP A 84 -0.97 -8.29 19.48
C ASP A 84 -0.51 -6.91 19.04
N GLN A 85 0.72 -6.81 18.54
CA GLN A 85 1.34 -5.57 18.11
C GLN A 85 1.90 -5.68 16.69
N VAL A 86 1.89 -4.55 15.99
CA VAL A 86 2.45 -4.36 14.65
C VAL A 86 3.35 -3.14 14.62
N ILE A 87 4.14 -3.06 13.57
CA ILE A 87 5.00 -1.93 13.26
C ILE A 87 4.41 -1.21 12.04
N LEU A 88 4.04 0.05 12.21
CA LEU A 88 3.68 0.92 11.10
C LEU A 88 4.94 1.59 10.55
N VAL A 89 5.00 1.67 9.23
CA VAL A 89 6.08 2.32 8.49
C VAL A 89 5.47 3.33 7.52
N ASP A 90 5.93 4.57 7.56
CA ASP A 90 5.61 5.57 6.54
C ASP A 90 6.58 5.41 5.37
N PRO A 91 6.11 4.94 4.19
CA PRO A 91 6.98 4.73 3.04
C PRO A 91 7.41 6.03 2.35
N SER A 92 6.83 7.17 2.71
CA SER A 92 7.15 8.48 2.11
C SER A 92 8.36 9.15 2.74
N LEU A 93 8.77 8.70 3.93
CA LEU A 93 9.89 9.26 4.67
C LEU A 93 11.11 8.34 4.54
N ASP A 94 12.25 8.91 4.19
CA ASP A 94 13.52 8.19 4.05
C ASP A 94 13.95 7.57 5.41
N GLY A 95 13.49 6.35 5.65
CA GLY A 95 14.18 5.38 6.51
C GLY A 95 13.77 5.31 7.97
N ASP A 96 13.20 6.33 8.63
CA ASP A 96 13.12 6.32 10.09
C ASP A 96 11.74 6.58 10.73
N ALA A 97 10.68 6.73 9.95
CA ALA A 97 9.36 6.91 10.52
C ALA A 97 8.65 5.56 10.71
N TYR A 98 8.81 4.99 11.87
CA TYR A 98 8.10 3.79 12.28
C TYR A 98 7.61 3.90 13.71
N GLY A 99 6.59 3.10 14.08
CA GLY A 99 6.05 3.05 15.42
C GLY A 99 5.37 1.71 15.68
N ALA A 100 5.33 1.31 16.96
CA ALA A 100 4.61 0.12 17.41
C ALA A 100 3.18 0.49 17.77
N PHE A 101 2.22 -0.36 17.36
CA PHE A 101 0.79 -0.15 17.56
C PHE A 101 0.12 -1.45 17.97
N ASP A 102 -0.89 -1.36 18.81
CA ASP A 102 -1.75 -2.49 19.14
C ASP A 102 -2.75 -2.73 18.01
N ILE A 103 -3.04 -3.99 17.72
CA ILE A 103 -4.04 -4.37 16.71
C ILE A 103 -5.11 -5.27 17.30
N ARG A 104 -6.28 -5.21 16.69
CA ARG A 104 -7.38 -6.16 16.91
C ARG A 104 -8.19 -6.32 15.64
N LEU A 105 -8.90 -7.43 15.54
CA LEU A 105 -9.85 -7.62 14.44
C LEU A 105 -10.95 -6.56 14.51
N SER A 106 -11.28 -5.96 13.36
CA SER A 106 -12.40 -5.01 13.31
C SER A 106 -13.73 -5.72 13.57
N ALA A 107 -14.53 -5.17 14.47
CA ALA A 107 -15.86 -5.72 14.80
C ALA A 107 -16.84 -5.65 13.62
N ASN A 108 -16.61 -4.74 12.68
CA ASN A 108 -17.56 -4.44 11.60
C ASN A 108 -17.13 -5.01 10.24
N TYR A 109 -15.82 -5.30 10.05
CA TYR A 109 -15.27 -5.66 8.75
C TYR A 109 -14.21 -6.76 8.89
N SER A 110 -14.45 -7.91 8.33
CA SER A 110 -13.57 -9.10 8.45
C SER A 110 -12.18 -8.94 7.83
N ASN A 111 -12.04 -8.06 6.84
CA ASN A 111 -10.77 -7.85 6.12
C ASN A 111 -9.95 -6.69 6.70
N TYR A 112 -10.37 -6.12 7.83
CA TYR A 112 -9.69 -4.98 8.43
C TYR A 112 -9.27 -5.25 9.87
N LEU A 113 -8.10 -4.74 10.21
CA LEU A 113 -7.64 -4.63 11.58
C LEU A 113 -7.81 -3.20 12.07
N GLU A 114 -8.30 -3.03 13.28
CA GLU A 114 -8.23 -1.76 13.98
C GLU A 114 -6.84 -1.59 14.59
N VAL A 115 -6.25 -0.44 14.35
CA VAL A 115 -4.90 -0.07 14.81
C VAL A 115 -5.02 1.04 15.83
N SER A 116 -4.38 0.89 16.98
CA SER A 116 -4.43 1.87 18.05
C SER A 116 -3.08 2.02 18.73
N LEU A 117 -2.84 3.21 19.27
CA LEU A 117 -1.66 3.47 20.08
C LEU A 117 -1.72 2.68 21.38
N PRO A 118 -0.63 2.00 21.78
CA PRO A 118 -0.51 1.42 23.09
C PRO A 118 -0.77 2.48 24.17
N ALA A 119 -1.46 2.09 25.24
CA ALA A 119 -1.89 3.04 26.29
C ALA A 119 -0.73 3.81 26.94
N LEU A 120 0.47 3.22 26.97
CA LEU A 120 1.67 3.82 27.60
C LEU A 120 2.48 4.73 26.65
N GLU A 121 2.26 4.63 25.33
CA GLU A 121 3.10 5.32 24.33
C GLU A 121 2.44 6.55 23.69
N ARG A 122 1.20 6.85 24.06
CA ARG A 122 0.41 7.97 23.49
C ARG A 122 1.08 9.35 23.60
N LEU A 123 2.08 9.50 24.47
CA LEU A 123 2.73 10.78 24.75
C LEU A 123 4.10 10.95 24.05
N SER A 124 4.66 9.89 23.47
CA SER A 124 6.03 9.91 22.94
C SER A 124 6.17 9.51 21.48
N GLN A 125 5.09 9.11 20.82
CA GLN A 125 5.16 8.62 19.46
C GLN A 125 5.21 9.75 18.42
N SER A 126 6.17 9.65 17.51
CA SER A 126 6.34 10.60 16.40
C SER A 126 5.52 10.24 15.16
N LEU A 127 5.09 8.97 15.03
CA LEU A 127 4.30 8.51 13.91
C LEU A 127 2.81 8.45 14.26
N VAL A 128 1.99 9.14 13.46
CA VAL A 128 0.52 9.07 13.51
C VAL A 128 0.06 8.17 12.37
N PRO A 129 -0.79 7.14 12.64
CA PRO A 129 -1.34 6.31 11.59
C PRO A 129 -2.03 7.16 10.52
N SER A 130 -1.74 6.89 9.27
CA SER A 130 -2.30 7.63 8.13
C SER A 130 -2.50 6.70 6.93
N PRO A 131 -3.41 7.02 6.00
CA PRO A 131 -3.61 6.25 4.78
C PRO A 131 -2.30 6.03 4.03
N GLY A 132 -2.05 4.79 3.60
CA GLY A 132 -0.85 4.42 2.87
C GLY A 132 0.34 3.97 3.72
N HIS A 133 0.30 4.12 5.05
CA HIS A 133 1.30 3.50 5.91
C HIS A 133 1.23 1.98 5.78
N LEU A 134 2.40 1.34 5.69
CA LEU A 134 2.52 -0.11 5.64
C LEU A 134 2.55 -0.69 7.05
N VAL A 135 1.91 -1.84 7.22
CA VAL A 135 1.78 -2.52 8.50
C VAL A 135 2.53 -3.85 8.45
N PHE A 136 3.50 -4.02 9.34
CA PHE A 136 4.31 -5.21 9.45
C PHE A 136 4.12 -5.87 10.82
N ASN A 137 4.22 -7.20 10.86
CA ASN A 137 4.36 -7.91 12.13
C ASN A 137 5.80 -7.77 12.67
N PRO A 138 6.08 -8.16 13.93
CA PRO A 138 7.43 -8.09 14.50
C PRO A 138 8.48 -8.96 13.78
N MET A 139 8.05 -9.90 12.92
CA MET A 139 8.93 -10.73 12.10
C MET A 139 9.32 -10.05 10.78
N GLY A 140 8.79 -8.84 10.49
CA GLY A 140 9.02 -8.11 9.25
C GLY A 140 8.19 -8.60 8.06
N GLU A 141 7.13 -9.37 8.31
CA GLU A 141 6.18 -9.78 7.27
C GLU A 141 5.09 -8.72 7.13
N LEU A 142 4.68 -8.43 5.89
CA LEU A 142 3.64 -7.46 5.62
C LEU A 142 2.27 -8.01 6.02
N VAL A 143 1.60 -7.31 6.91
CA VAL A 143 0.22 -7.57 7.34
C VAL A 143 -0.78 -6.86 6.43
N GLY A 144 -0.49 -5.61 6.07
CA GLY A 144 -1.42 -4.82 5.28
C GLY A 144 -1.01 -3.38 5.06
N ILE A 145 -1.98 -2.57 4.69
CA ILE A 145 -1.84 -1.13 4.43
C ILE A 145 -2.95 -0.35 5.14
N MET A 146 -2.59 0.78 5.74
CA MET A 146 -3.58 1.67 6.37
C MET A 146 -4.47 2.31 5.30
N VAL A 147 -5.78 2.25 5.52
CA VAL A 147 -6.79 2.85 4.63
C VAL A 147 -7.44 4.10 5.23
N ASN A 148 -7.20 4.33 6.51
CA ASN A 148 -7.49 5.56 7.24
C ASN A 148 -6.60 5.61 8.50
N ASP A 149 -6.87 6.51 9.43
CA ASP A 149 -6.11 6.72 10.66
C ASP A 149 -6.28 5.62 11.73
N SER A 150 -7.17 4.67 11.52
CA SER A 150 -7.49 3.63 12.51
C SER A 150 -7.68 2.22 11.95
N HIS A 151 -7.75 2.06 10.62
CA HIS A 151 -7.99 0.77 9.99
C HIS A 151 -6.91 0.40 8.98
N CYS A 152 -6.44 -0.83 9.09
CA CYS A 152 -5.54 -1.48 8.15
C CYS A 152 -6.33 -2.50 7.32
N LEU A 153 -6.25 -2.41 5.99
CA LEU A 153 -6.68 -3.50 5.12
C LEU A 153 -5.64 -4.62 5.19
N VAL A 154 -6.08 -5.82 5.55
CA VAL A 154 -5.23 -7.02 5.53
C VAL A 154 -4.96 -7.41 4.08
N ILE A 155 -3.71 -7.64 3.75
CA ILE A 155 -3.27 -8.12 2.44
C ILE A 155 -2.83 -9.58 2.57
N ASP A 156 -3.73 -10.49 2.30
CA ASP A 156 -3.46 -11.94 2.22
C ASP A 156 -3.22 -12.40 0.78
N SER A 157 -3.81 -11.68 -0.17
CA SER A 157 -3.67 -11.89 -1.61
C SER A 157 -3.89 -10.57 -2.35
N ILE A 158 -3.44 -10.51 -3.61
CA ILE A 158 -3.62 -9.34 -4.45
C ILE A 158 -4.48 -9.75 -5.64
N THR A 159 -5.77 -9.44 -5.56
CA THR A 159 -6.72 -9.57 -6.64
C THR A 159 -7.10 -8.18 -7.14
N GLU A 160 -6.99 -7.97 -8.45
CA GLU A 160 -7.23 -6.68 -9.09
C GLU A 160 -8.63 -6.66 -9.71
N SER A 161 -9.39 -5.57 -9.49
CA SER A 161 -10.76 -5.39 -10.01
C SER A 161 -10.81 -4.52 -11.27
N GLY A 162 -9.76 -3.78 -11.56
CA GLY A 162 -9.66 -2.91 -12.72
C GLY A 162 -8.32 -2.21 -12.80
N ASP A 163 -8.02 -1.61 -13.95
CA ASP A 163 -6.75 -0.92 -14.16
C ASP A 163 -6.90 0.39 -14.93
N ILE A 164 -5.90 1.27 -14.76
CA ILE A 164 -5.70 2.49 -15.53
C ILE A 164 -4.35 2.36 -16.21
N PRO A 165 -4.31 2.19 -17.55
CA PRO A 165 -3.05 2.15 -18.28
C PRO A 165 -2.38 3.53 -18.29
N PHE A 166 -1.08 3.55 -18.09
CA PHE A 166 -0.30 4.77 -18.20
C PHE A 166 -0.08 5.19 -19.66
N GLY A 167 -0.02 6.49 -19.90
CA GLY A 167 0.21 7.05 -21.22
C GLY A 167 -1.02 7.14 -22.13
N TYR A 168 -2.19 6.67 -21.69
CA TYR A 168 -3.44 6.85 -22.42
C TYR A 168 -4.19 8.08 -21.93
N GLN A 169 -4.77 8.83 -22.87
CA GLN A 169 -5.76 9.84 -22.52
C GLN A 169 -6.98 9.12 -21.97
N THR A 170 -7.37 9.43 -20.75
CA THR A 170 -8.67 8.98 -20.26
C THR A 170 -9.72 9.67 -21.11
N ALA A 171 -10.57 8.87 -21.77
CA ALA A 171 -11.67 9.40 -22.56
C ALA A 171 -12.49 10.35 -21.65
N ARG A 172 -12.62 11.61 -22.09
CA ARG A 172 -13.57 12.53 -21.46
C ARG A 172 -14.93 11.86 -21.49
N SER A 173 -15.45 11.51 -20.32
CA SER A 173 -16.87 11.20 -20.20
C SER A 173 -17.63 12.45 -20.60
N MET A 174 -18.19 12.43 -21.77
CA MET A 174 -19.16 13.45 -22.21
C MET A 174 -20.45 13.29 -21.41
#